data_66481f71fbf0115aeafdc812ad939bb9
#
_entry.id   66481f71fbf0115aeafdc812ad939bb9
#
_cell.length_a   1.000
_cell.length_b   1.000
_cell.length_c   1.000
_cell.angle_alpha   90.00
_cell.angle_beta   90.00
_cell.angle_gamma   90.00
#
_symmetry.space_group_name_H-M   'P 1'
#
loop_
_entity.id
_entity.type
_entity.pdbx_description
1 polymer ?
#
loop_
_entity_poly.entity_id
_entity_poly.type
_entity_poly.pdbx_seq_one_letter_code
_entity_poly.pdbx_strand_id
1 'polypeptide(L)'
;VRNGSDYGREIMDGFLLAQPGGVVRTSGVRRAFDEARGAADALRDGAGLIVGALAFDPRRPAALCEPERAEHTAGPWRPAALPPLPEVRVITEIPSAAEHIARVTKLVEQLSDTAQPLRKVVAARSLLAAADGPLDPVVVAGHLLARHPRANVFAVDLTPAGRPGATLVGATPEVLVARYGETVTLRPLAGTAPRHPDPDIDAERSRELLSSTKNRAEHAFVIDWIRDRLGPVCAELTVPDGPELINTSEVWHLATPIRGRLRDPGTTALDLAMLLHPTPAVCGTPTDLALETIVEAEEDRGFYGGAVGWCDARGDGEWVVAIRCAELSADGHGVRAFGGGGIVAASDPRTELDETTAKLRTLLGGLHCELPG
;
A
#
# COMPACT_ATOMS: atom_id res chain seq x y z
N VAL A 1 -26.49 -28.96 20.85
CA VAL A 1 -26.02 -29.41 19.52
C VAL A 1 -26.55 -28.38 18.54
N ARG A 2 -25.74 -27.36 18.19
CA ARG A 2 -26.08 -26.45 17.10
C ARG A 2 -25.48 -27.07 15.81
N ASN A 3 -26.35 -27.29 14.84
CA ASN A 3 -26.01 -27.84 13.53
C ASN A 3 -25.02 -26.88 12.82
N GLY A 4 -23.88 -27.42 12.40
CA GLY A 4 -22.90 -26.70 11.58
C GLY A 4 -23.39 -26.59 10.14
N SER A 5 -23.85 -25.42 9.73
CA SER A 5 -23.98 -25.01 8.33
C SER A 5 -24.42 -23.55 8.18
N ASP A 6 -24.03 -22.65 9.10
CA ASP A 6 -24.26 -21.22 8.90
C ASP A 6 -22.94 -20.45 9.16
N TYR A 7 -21.95 -20.70 8.29
CA TYR A 7 -20.87 -19.73 8.06
C TYR A 7 -21.41 -18.64 7.14
N GLY A 8 -22.44 -17.95 7.62
CA GLY A 8 -22.81 -16.67 7.04
C GLY A 8 -21.60 -15.75 7.17
N ARG A 9 -21.12 -15.24 6.04
CA ARG A 9 -20.08 -14.21 5.97
C ARG A 9 -20.44 -13.13 6.99
N GLU A 10 -19.66 -13.01 8.08
CA GLU A 10 -19.67 -11.78 8.86
C GLU A 10 -19.11 -10.70 7.93
N ILE A 11 -19.98 -9.82 7.44
CA ILE A 11 -19.55 -8.63 6.72
C ILE A 11 -18.55 -7.95 7.63
N MET A 12 -17.33 -7.73 7.13
CA MET A 12 -16.31 -7.01 7.89
C MET A 12 -16.79 -5.57 8.08
N ASP A 13 -17.21 -5.23 9.28
CA ASP A 13 -17.63 -3.90 9.68
C ASP A 13 -16.55 -3.15 10.46
N GLY A 14 -15.27 -3.36 10.07
CA GLY A 14 -14.16 -2.86 10.87
C GLY A 14 -12.84 -2.80 10.10
N PHE A 15 -11.79 -2.85 10.90
CA PHE A 15 -10.42 -2.65 10.47
C PHE A 15 -9.49 -3.68 11.13
N LEU A 16 -8.51 -4.14 10.38
CA LEU A 16 -7.39 -4.95 10.84
C LEU A 16 -6.09 -4.36 10.27
N LEU A 17 -5.13 -4.08 11.13
CA LEU A 17 -3.72 -3.87 10.75
C LEU A 17 -2.85 -4.74 11.65
N ALA A 18 -2.26 -5.77 11.07
CA ALA A 18 -1.36 -6.70 11.74
C ALA A 18 0.07 -6.46 11.26
N GLN A 19 0.94 -6.08 12.17
CA GLN A 19 2.35 -5.79 11.96
C GLN A 19 3.22 -6.71 12.83
N PRO A 20 4.52 -6.87 12.54
CA PRO A 20 5.40 -7.70 13.39
C PRO A 20 5.43 -7.29 14.87
N GLY A 21 5.22 -6.00 15.17
CA GLY A 21 5.24 -5.42 16.51
C GLY A 21 3.90 -5.38 17.23
N GLY A 22 2.78 -5.50 16.53
CA GLY A 22 1.46 -5.39 17.12
C GLY A 22 0.32 -5.52 16.15
N VAL A 23 -0.89 -5.61 16.70
CA VAL A 23 -2.14 -5.73 15.94
C VAL A 23 -3.14 -4.70 16.43
N VAL A 24 -3.72 -3.96 15.52
CA VAL A 24 -4.91 -3.14 15.75
C VAL A 24 -6.09 -3.80 15.05
N ARG A 25 -7.12 -4.14 15.81
CA ARG A 25 -8.37 -4.68 15.29
C ARG A 25 -9.54 -3.89 15.83
N THR A 26 -10.49 -3.57 14.96
CA THR A 26 -11.69 -2.83 15.38
C THR A 26 -12.94 -3.48 14.83
N SER A 27 -14.08 -3.15 15.45
CA SER A 27 -15.41 -3.52 14.97
C SER A 27 -16.45 -2.48 15.32
N GLY A 28 -17.48 -2.39 14.47
CA GLY A 28 -18.54 -1.40 14.55
C GLY A 28 -18.05 0.01 14.16
N VAL A 29 -18.97 0.81 13.66
CA VAL A 29 -18.68 2.18 13.21
C VAL A 29 -19.53 3.15 14.04
N ARG A 30 -18.87 3.96 14.87
CA ARG A 30 -19.53 5.04 15.63
C ARG A 30 -19.76 6.25 14.75
N ARG A 31 -18.74 6.67 14.01
CA ARG A 31 -18.79 7.76 13.02
C ARG A 31 -17.96 7.35 11.81
N ALA A 32 -18.48 7.58 10.60
CA ALA A 32 -17.78 7.40 9.35
C ALA A 32 -17.33 8.76 8.78
N PHE A 33 -16.20 8.75 8.09
CA PHE A 33 -15.64 9.94 7.44
C PHE A 33 -15.17 9.57 6.04
N ASP A 34 -15.67 10.27 5.04
CA ASP A 34 -15.23 10.21 3.65
C ASP A 34 -14.19 11.28 3.33
N GLU A 35 -13.95 12.23 4.25
CA GLU A 35 -12.90 13.23 4.15
C GLU A 35 -11.88 13.06 5.28
N ALA A 36 -10.58 12.96 4.93
CA ALA A 36 -9.50 12.80 5.91
C ALA A 36 -9.41 13.99 6.90
N ARG A 37 -9.73 15.22 6.44
CA ARG A 37 -9.78 16.41 7.31
C ARG A 37 -10.86 16.30 8.36
N GLY A 38 -12.05 15.84 8.00
CA GLY A 38 -13.13 15.61 8.96
C GLY A 38 -12.76 14.61 10.05
N ALA A 39 -12.02 13.54 9.69
CA ALA A 39 -11.48 12.58 10.65
C ALA A 39 -10.39 13.20 11.55
N ALA A 40 -9.51 14.03 11.00
CA ALA A 40 -8.49 14.74 11.79
C ALA A 40 -9.11 15.77 12.76
N ASP A 41 -10.15 16.47 12.34
CA ASP A 41 -10.89 17.39 13.21
C ASP A 41 -11.60 16.62 14.35
N ALA A 42 -12.17 15.46 14.04
CA ALA A 42 -12.78 14.60 15.06
C ALA A 42 -11.77 14.12 16.12
N LEU A 43 -10.50 13.86 15.77
CA LEU A 43 -9.45 13.57 16.75
C LEU A 43 -9.19 14.77 17.66
N ARG A 44 -9.12 15.98 17.11
CA ARG A 44 -8.94 17.22 17.90
C ARG A 44 -10.15 17.49 18.80
N ASP A 45 -11.34 17.06 18.40
CA ASP A 45 -12.60 17.18 19.14
C ASP A 45 -12.83 16.01 20.12
N GLY A 46 -11.83 15.13 20.31
CA GLY A 46 -11.84 14.09 21.32
C GLY A 46 -12.26 12.69 20.86
N ALA A 47 -12.24 12.40 19.55
CA ALA A 47 -12.34 11.00 19.09
C ALA A 47 -11.18 10.18 19.66
N GLY A 48 -11.50 8.98 20.16
CA GLY A 48 -10.49 8.11 20.80
C GLY A 48 -9.52 7.47 19.84
N LEU A 49 -9.99 7.13 18.64
CA LEU A 49 -9.23 6.43 17.60
C LEU A 49 -9.89 6.68 16.24
N ILE A 50 -9.09 6.91 15.22
CA ILE A 50 -9.48 6.88 13.81
C ILE A 50 -8.71 5.76 13.13
N VAL A 51 -9.41 4.94 12.34
CA VAL A 51 -8.83 3.86 11.54
C VAL A 51 -9.36 3.91 10.11
N GLY A 52 -8.66 3.27 9.17
CA GLY A 52 -9.19 3.08 7.83
C GLY A 52 -8.17 3.29 6.72
N ALA A 53 -8.64 3.80 5.57
CA ALA A 53 -7.84 3.98 4.37
C ALA A 53 -8.04 5.35 3.71
N LEU A 54 -6.96 5.90 3.18
CA LEU A 54 -6.93 7.06 2.27
C LEU A 54 -6.90 6.54 0.83
N ALA A 55 -7.72 7.10 -0.05
CA ALA A 55 -7.70 6.78 -1.47
C ALA A 55 -6.39 7.24 -2.12
N PHE A 56 -6.00 6.64 -3.26
CA PHE A 56 -4.80 7.06 -4.01
C PHE A 56 -4.87 8.52 -4.44
N ASP A 57 -5.97 8.93 -5.05
CA ASP A 57 -6.25 10.33 -5.35
C ASP A 57 -6.86 11.00 -4.11
N PRO A 58 -6.16 11.96 -3.47
CA PRO A 58 -6.66 12.64 -2.27
C PRO A 58 -7.98 13.41 -2.46
N ARG A 59 -8.43 13.59 -3.71
CA ARG A 59 -9.72 14.22 -4.04
C ARG A 59 -10.89 13.24 -3.98
N ARG A 60 -10.61 11.94 -3.87
CA ARG A 60 -11.62 10.87 -3.76
C ARG A 60 -11.97 10.61 -2.29
N PRO A 61 -13.17 10.07 -2.04
CA PRO A 61 -13.58 9.71 -0.69
C PRO A 61 -12.59 8.77 0.01
N ALA A 62 -12.27 9.08 1.27
CA ALA A 62 -11.54 8.20 2.17
C ALA A 62 -12.50 7.19 2.82
N ALA A 63 -11.98 6.05 3.28
CA ALA A 63 -12.71 5.07 4.07
C ALA A 63 -12.19 5.11 5.52
N LEU A 64 -12.60 6.11 6.29
CA LEU A 64 -12.15 6.33 7.67
C LEU A 64 -13.32 6.20 8.64
N CYS A 65 -13.07 5.72 9.85
CA CYS A 65 -14.07 5.69 10.89
C CYS A 65 -13.47 5.84 12.30
N GLU A 66 -14.30 6.36 13.22
CA GLU A 66 -14.15 6.13 14.64
C GLU A 66 -14.88 4.82 14.96
N PRO A 67 -14.17 3.78 15.44
CA PRO A 67 -14.79 2.48 15.72
C PRO A 67 -15.58 2.49 17.04
N GLU A 68 -16.53 1.58 17.18
CA GLU A 68 -17.21 1.33 18.46
C GLU A 68 -16.31 0.60 19.44
N ARG A 69 -15.52 -0.36 18.94
CA ARG A 69 -14.60 -1.20 19.71
C ARG A 69 -13.25 -1.27 19.04
N ALA A 70 -12.20 -1.24 19.84
CA ALA A 70 -10.83 -1.39 19.37
C ALA A 70 -10.03 -2.26 20.33
N GLU A 71 -9.23 -3.15 19.74
CA GLU A 71 -8.28 -4.01 20.45
C GLU A 71 -6.89 -3.75 19.92
N HIS A 72 -5.95 -3.49 20.83
CA HIS A 72 -4.53 -3.39 20.55
C HIS A 72 -3.80 -4.54 21.24
N THR A 73 -3.14 -5.38 20.45
CA THR A 73 -2.38 -6.52 20.95
C THR A 73 -0.92 -6.37 20.59
N ALA A 74 -0.03 -6.49 21.57
CA ALA A 74 1.42 -6.48 21.32
C ALA A 74 1.88 -7.80 20.68
N GLY A 75 2.89 -7.69 19.80
CA GLY A 75 3.48 -8.82 19.11
C GLY A 75 2.71 -9.24 17.83
N PRO A 76 3.22 -10.24 17.12
CA PRO A 76 2.68 -10.62 15.81
C PRO A 76 1.29 -11.26 15.93
N TRP A 77 0.44 -10.96 14.95
CA TRP A 77 -0.85 -11.61 14.82
C TRP A 77 -0.68 -13.12 14.61
N ARG A 78 -1.43 -13.89 15.38
CA ARG A 78 -1.49 -15.36 15.27
C ARG A 78 -2.95 -15.74 15.07
N PRO A 79 -3.43 -15.77 13.81
CA PRO A 79 -4.80 -16.22 13.55
C PRO A 79 -4.94 -17.67 14.04
N ALA A 80 -6.14 -18.02 14.50
CA ALA A 80 -6.52 -19.41 14.77
C ALA A 80 -6.36 -20.28 13.51
N ALA A 81 -6.85 -21.47 13.47
CA ALA A 81 -6.79 -22.29 12.25
C ALA A 81 -7.36 -21.50 11.04
N LEU A 82 -6.57 -21.39 9.97
CA LEU A 82 -7.00 -20.77 8.72
C LEU A 82 -7.79 -21.81 7.90
N PRO A 83 -9.08 -21.60 7.62
CA PRO A 83 -9.81 -22.45 6.70
C PRO A 83 -9.23 -22.29 5.27
N PRO A 84 -9.35 -23.30 4.39
CA PRO A 84 -8.96 -23.18 3.01
C PRO A 84 -9.76 -22.07 2.32
N LEU A 85 -9.12 -21.33 1.42
CA LEU A 85 -9.80 -20.36 0.57
C LEU A 85 -10.57 -21.07 -0.55
N PRO A 86 -11.70 -20.51 -1.00
CA PRO A 86 -12.32 -20.87 -2.26
C PRO A 86 -11.31 -20.78 -3.42
N GLU A 87 -11.52 -21.58 -4.48
CA GLU A 87 -10.68 -21.48 -5.68
C GLU A 87 -10.84 -20.11 -6.33
N VAL A 88 -9.71 -19.44 -6.61
CA VAL A 88 -9.67 -18.12 -7.26
C VAL A 88 -9.06 -18.26 -8.64
N ARG A 89 -9.75 -17.73 -9.66
CA ARG A 89 -9.29 -17.78 -11.05
C ARG A 89 -9.20 -16.40 -11.66
N VAL A 90 -8.11 -16.15 -12.37
CA VAL A 90 -7.94 -14.90 -13.13
C VAL A 90 -8.95 -14.86 -14.28
N ILE A 91 -9.63 -13.73 -14.44
CA ILE A 91 -10.58 -13.45 -15.51
C ILE A 91 -9.93 -12.62 -16.62
N THR A 92 -9.29 -11.49 -16.23
CA THR A 92 -8.66 -10.58 -17.19
C THR A 92 -7.65 -9.67 -16.53
N GLU A 93 -6.73 -9.13 -17.33
CA GLU A 93 -5.80 -8.07 -16.95
C GLU A 93 -6.24 -6.73 -17.54
N ILE A 94 -6.10 -5.64 -16.81
CA ILE A 94 -6.49 -4.29 -17.22
C ILE A 94 -5.36 -3.31 -16.90
N PRO A 95 -4.71 -2.75 -17.91
CA PRO A 95 -4.77 -3.13 -19.32
C PRO A 95 -4.11 -4.50 -19.56
N SER A 96 -4.30 -5.06 -20.74
CA SER A 96 -3.57 -6.24 -21.18
C SER A 96 -2.05 -6.00 -21.17
N ALA A 97 -1.25 -7.06 -21.18
CA ALA A 97 0.22 -6.96 -21.24
C ALA A 97 0.70 -6.10 -22.43
N ALA A 98 0.09 -6.25 -23.60
CA ALA A 98 0.44 -5.48 -24.80
C ALA A 98 0.11 -3.99 -24.66
N GLU A 99 -1.08 -3.67 -24.14
CA GLU A 99 -1.50 -2.29 -23.88
C GLU A 99 -0.65 -1.63 -22.78
N HIS A 100 -0.24 -2.40 -21.74
CA HIS A 100 0.66 -1.91 -20.72
C HIS A 100 2.04 -1.55 -21.31
N ILE A 101 2.63 -2.43 -22.14
CA ILE A 101 3.88 -2.13 -22.84
C ILE A 101 3.75 -0.86 -23.69
N ALA A 102 2.66 -0.72 -24.47
CA ALA A 102 2.42 0.46 -25.29
C ALA A 102 2.30 1.74 -24.44
N ARG A 103 1.59 1.66 -23.29
CA ARG A 103 1.45 2.78 -22.34
C ARG A 103 2.81 3.18 -21.75
N VAL A 104 3.60 2.19 -21.30
CA VAL A 104 4.95 2.46 -20.75
C VAL A 104 5.86 3.07 -21.81
N THR A 105 5.81 2.58 -23.06
CA THR A 105 6.57 3.17 -24.17
C THR A 105 6.25 4.66 -24.34
N LYS A 106 4.96 5.02 -24.38
CA LYS A 106 4.52 6.42 -24.48
C LYS A 106 4.98 7.27 -23.28
N LEU A 107 4.94 6.72 -22.07
CA LEU A 107 5.42 7.41 -20.88
C LEU A 107 6.95 7.65 -20.95
N VAL A 108 7.72 6.66 -21.40
CA VAL A 108 9.19 6.80 -21.58
C VAL A 108 9.49 7.90 -22.59
N GLU A 109 8.78 7.96 -23.72
CA GLU A 109 8.92 9.04 -24.71
C GLU A 109 8.64 10.41 -24.08
N GLN A 110 7.55 10.55 -23.32
CA GLN A 110 7.18 11.78 -22.62
C GLN A 110 8.22 12.20 -21.57
N LEU A 111 8.74 11.24 -20.78
CA LEU A 111 9.73 11.45 -19.73
C LEU A 111 11.12 11.74 -20.28
N SER A 112 11.39 11.39 -21.54
CA SER A 112 12.64 11.68 -22.24
C SER A 112 12.73 13.12 -22.74
N ASP A 113 11.60 13.83 -22.83
CA ASP A 113 11.57 15.25 -23.15
C ASP A 113 12.00 16.09 -21.94
N THR A 114 13.25 16.53 -21.94
CA THR A 114 13.83 17.33 -20.86
C THR A 114 13.22 18.72 -20.71
N ALA A 115 12.46 19.21 -21.71
CA ALA A 115 11.73 20.47 -21.63
C ALA A 115 10.47 20.35 -20.75
N GLN A 116 9.93 19.14 -20.59
CA GLN A 116 8.81 18.87 -19.70
C GLN A 116 9.29 18.74 -18.25
N PRO A 117 8.47 19.17 -17.25
CA PRO A 117 8.84 19.06 -15.84
C PRO A 117 8.71 17.64 -15.28
N LEU A 118 7.89 16.78 -15.90
CA LEU A 118 7.64 15.40 -15.43
C LEU A 118 8.91 14.55 -15.54
N ARG A 119 9.27 13.84 -14.47
CA ARG A 119 10.50 13.04 -14.38
C ARG A 119 10.27 11.59 -14.07
N LYS A 120 9.14 11.28 -13.41
CA LYS A 120 8.77 9.93 -13.01
C LYS A 120 7.24 9.82 -13.00
N VAL A 121 6.70 8.69 -13.45
CA VAL A 121 5.30 8.29 -13.27
C VAL A 121 5.25 6.83 -12.86
N VAL A 122 4.47 6.48 -11.86
CA VAL A 122 4.20 5.08 -11.54
C VAL A 122 3.07 4.59 -12.42
N ALA A 123 3.33 3.63 -13.32
CA ALA A 123 2.31 3.00 -14.14
C ALA A 123 1.78 1.75 -13.45
N ALA A 124 0.46 1.69 -13.23
CA ALA A 124 -0.20 0.55 -12.61
C ALA A 124 -1.06 -0.23 -13.60
N ARG A 125 -1.27 -1.49 -13.32
CA ARG A 125 -2.29 -2.33 -13.94
C ARG A 125 -3.06 -3.11 -12.89
N SER A 126 -4.28 -3.49 -13.20
CA SER A 126 -5.11 -4.32 -12.35
C SER A 126 -5.38 -5.67 -13.00
N LEU A 127 -5.76 -6.62 -12.17
CA LEU A 127 -6.16 -7.96 -12.56
C LEU A 127 -7.50 -8.24 -11.88
N LEU A 128 -8.48 -8.67 -12.68
CA LEU A 128 -9.75 -9.14 -12.15
C LEU A 128 -9.71 -10.66 -12.02
N ALA A 129 -10.13 -11.15 -10.88
CA ALA A 129 -10.29 -12.57 -10.61
C ALA A 129 -11.65 -12.85 -9.95
N ALA A 130 -12.12 -14.09 -10.08
CA ALA A 130 -13.33 -14.55 -9.44
C ALA A 130 -13.05 -15.77 -8.55
N ALA A 131 -13.75 -15.83 -7.42
CA ALA A 131 -13.72 -16.95 -6.48
C ALA A 131 -15.01 -17.79 -6.60
N ASP A 132 -14.86 -19.11 -6.49
CA ASP A 132 -15.99 -20.08 -6.54
C ASP A 132 -16.91 -19.99 -5.32
N GLY A 133 -16.46 -19.34 -4.25
CA GLY A 133 -17.20 -19.06 -3.03
C GLY A 133 -16.80 -17.72 -2.42
N PRO A 134 -17.54 -17.21 -1.44
CA PRO A 134 -17.25 -15.92 -0.83
C PRO A 134 -15.93 -15.96 -0.05
N LEU A 135 -15.04 -15.01 -0.35
CA LEU A 135 -13.80 -14.77 0.38
C LEU A 135 -14.08 -13.98 1.65
N ASP A 136 -13.64 -14.50 2.79
CA ASP A 136 -13.62 -13.76 4.06
C ASP A 136 -12.35 -12.91 4.12
N PRO A 137 -12.44 -11.57 4.26
CA PRO A 137 -11.28 -10.68 4.26
C PRO A 137 -10.26 -11.00 5.37
N VAL A 138 -10.72 -11.46 6.55
CA VAL A 138 -9.83 -11.79 7.68
C VAL A 138 -9.11 -13.11 7.41
N VAL A 139 -9.77 -14.07 6.77
CA VAL A 139 -9.14 -15.33 6.35
C VAL A 139 -8.10 -15.05 5.26
N VAL A 140 -8.43 -14.23 4.26
CA VAL A 140 -7.48 -13.80 3.22
C VAL A 140 -6.26 -13.09 3.85
N ALA A 141 -6.48 -12.17 4.78
CA ALA A 141 -5.40 -11.51 5.52
C ALA A 141 -4.52 -12.52 6.28
N GLY A 142 -5.12 -13.56 6.87
CA GLY A 142 -4.40 -14.65 7.53
C GLY A 142 -3.51 -15.46 6.57
N HIS A 143 -4.00 -15.80 5.38
CA HIS A 143 -3.21 -16.48 4.34
C HIS A 143 -2.07 -15.58 3.82
N LEU A 144 -2.33 -14.28 3.64
CA LEU A 144 -1.29 -13.31 3.29
C LEU A 144 -0.20 -13.23 4.36
N LEU A 145 -0.57 -13.21 5.66
CA LEU A 145 0.39 -13.21 6.76
C LEU A 145 1.21 -14.50 6.78
N ALA A 146 0.59 -15.66 6.60
CA ALA A 146 1.29 -16.94 6.59
C ALA A 146 2.37 -16.99 5.48
N ARG A 147 2.09 -16.38 4.32
CA ARG A 147 3.02 -16.29 3.21
C ARG A 147 4.08 -15.18 3.41
N HIS A 148 3.70 -14.06 4.02
CA HIS A 148 4.53 -12.87 4.19
C HIS A 148 4.63 -12.45 5.66
N PRO A 149 5.27 -13.24 6.53
CA PRO A 149 5.22 -13.05 8.00
C PRO A 149 5.90 -11.77 8.51
N ARG A 150 6.61 -11.05 7.65
CA ARG A 150 7.25 -9.76 7.96
C ARG A 150 6.53 -8.56 7.35
N ALA A 151 5.46 -8.78 6.58
CA ALA A 151 4.67 -7.71 5.98
C ALA A 151 3.71 -7.09 7.00
N ASN A 152 3.26 -5.87 6.70
CA ASN A 152 2.11 -5.27 7.37
C ASN A 152 0.85 -5.74 6.63
N VAL A 153 0.07 -6.58 7.29
CA VAL A 153 -1.15 -7.17 6.70
C VAL A 153 -2.36 -6.40 7.17
N PHE A 154 -3.25 -6.07 6.25
CA PHE A 154 -4.44 -5.29 6.58
C PHE A 154 -5.70 -5.80 5.89
N ALA A 155 -6.84 -5.49 6.51
CA ALA A 155 -8.16 -5.56 5.92
C ALA A 155 -8.98 -4.36 6.40
N VAL A 156 -9.66 -3.67 5.47
CA VAL A 156 -10.36 -2.40 5.73
C VAL A 156 -11.72 -2.42 5.06
N ASP A 157 -12.79 -2.17 5.82
CA ASP A 157 -14.12 -1.93 5.27
C ASP A 157 -14.15 -0.62 4.47
N LEU A 158 -14.61 -0.66 3.24
CA LEU A 158 -14.70 0.49 2.34
C LEU A 158 -16.08 1.15 2.34
N THR A 159 -16.98 0.74 3.20
CA THR A 159 -18.33 1.34 3.36
C THR A 159 -18.28 2.86 3.60
N PRO A 160 -17.36 3.41 4.44
CA PRO A 160 -17.26 4.85 4.65
C PRO A 160 -16.95 5.65 3.37
N ALA A 161 -16.31 5.03 2.38
CA ALA A 161 -16.05 5.64 1.07
C ALA A 161 -17.19 5.45 0.05
N GLY A 162 -18.38 5.07 0.49
CA GLY A 162 -19.53 4.81 -0.38
C GLY A 162 -19.46 3.48 -1.14
N ARG A 163 -18.67 2.51 -0.66
CA ARG A 163 -18.49 1.17 -1.25
C ARG A 163 -18.94 0.07 -0.28
N PRO A 164 -20.26 -0.02 0.01
CA PRO A 164 -20.77 -0.89 1.07
C PRO A 164 -20.44 -2.36 0.82
N GLY A 165 -19.88 -3.01 1.84
CA GLY A 165 -19.50 -4.41 1.82
C GLY A 165 -18.22 -4.74 1.03
N ALA A 166 -17.66 -3.81 0.27
CA ALA A 166 -16.35 -3.99 -0.34
C ALA A 166 -15.24 -3.86 0.72
N THR A 167 -14.16 -4.61 0.56
CA THR A 167 -13.05 -4.63 1.52
C THR A 167 -11.72 -4.53 0.79
N LEU A 168 -10.82 -3.65 1.28
CA LEU A 168 -9.42 -3.63 0.84
C LEU A 168 -8.62 -4.59 1.71
N VAL A 169 -7.88 -5.52 1.10
CA VAL A 169 -7.01 -6.48 1.81
C VAL A 169 -5.62 -6.49 1.18
N GLY A 170 -4.57 -6.61 2.00
CA GLY A 170 -3.21 -6.61 1.47
C GLY A 170 -2.11 -6.96 2.47
N ALA A 171 -0.88 -7.09 1.92
CA ALA A 171 0.34 -7.39 2.68
C ALA A 171 1.48 -6.50 2.17
N THR A 172 1.61 -5.32 2.75
CA THR A 172 2.58 -4.30 2.32
C THR A 172 3.88 -4.34 3.11
N PRO A 173 5.04 -4.18 2.45
CA PRO A 173 6.32 -4.03 3.14
C PRO A 173 6.60 -2.60 3.60
N GLU A 174 5.79 -1.61 3.19
CA GLU A 174 6.14 -0.20 3.28
C GLU A 174 5.31 0.54 4.33
N VAL A 175 6.00 1.10 5.33
CA VAL A 175 5.43 2.05 6.28
C VAL A 175 5.55 3.45 5.68
N LEU A 176 4.40 4.10 5.43
CA LEU A 176 4.33 5.48 4.96
C LEU A 176 4.86 6.43 6.04
N VAL A 177 4.34 6.30 7.25
CA VAL A 177 4.75 7.08 8.42
C VAL A 177 4.25 6.43 9.71
N ALA A 178 5.09 6.45 10.75
CA ALA A 178 4.70 6.16 12.11
C ALA A 178 5.08 7.34 13.02
N ARG A 179 4.20 7.67 13.97
CA ARG A 179 4.42 8.69 14.96
C ARG A 179 4.13 8.14 16.35
N TYR A 180 5.07 8.30 17.27
CA TYR A 180 4.95 7.97 18.70
C TYR A 180 5.57 9.10 19.54
N GLY A 181 4.75 9.78 20.30
CA GLY A 181 5.14 11.04 20.97
C GLY A 181 5.58 12.08 19.93
N GLU A 182 6.74 12.66 20.08
CA GLU A 182 7.32 13.60 19.11
C GLU A 182 8.13 12.89 17.99
N THR A 183 8.34 11.59 18.09
CA THR A 183 9.16 10.86 17.12
C THR A 183 8.35 10.45 15.91
N VAL A 184 8.85 10.81 14.72
CA VAL A 184 8.36 10.36 13.42
C VAL A 184 9.37 9.41 12.80
N THR A 185 8.90 8.29 12.28
CA THR A 185 9.73 7.32 11.54
C THR A 185 9.04 6.88 10.28
N LEU A 186 9.81 6.67 9.22
CA LEU A 186 9.34 6.12 7.96
C LEU A 186 10.49 5.40 7.25
N ARG A 187 10.14 4.50 6.34
CA ARG A 187 11.13 3.78 5.53
C ARG A 187 10.59 3.59 4.11
N PRO A 188 10.69 4.64 3.29
CA PRO A 188 10.25 4.59 1.90
C PRO A 188 11.03 3.57 1.08
N LEU A 189 10.35 2.96 0.12
CA LEU A 189 10.89 1.98 -0.80
C LEU A 189 10.77 2.48 -2.24
N ALA A 190 11.86 2.48 -2.97
CA ALA A 190 11.86 2.72 -4.43
C ALA A 190 13.10 2.08 -5.05
N GLY A 191 12.98 1.62 -6.29
CA GLY A 191 13.96 0.75 -6.92
C GLY A 191 13.76 -0.71 -6.50
N THR A 192 13.65 -1.60 -7.50
CA THR A 192 13.27 -3.00 -7.28
C THR A 192 14.08 -3.92 -8.19
N ALA A 193 14.45 -5.10 -7.68
CA ALA A 193 14.96 -6.20 -8.49
C ALA A 193 14.29 -7.53 -8.07
N PRO A 194 13.97 -8.43 -9.01
CA PRO A 194 13.36 -9.72 -8.67
C PRO A 194 14.36 -10.61 -7.94
N ARG A 195 13.87 -11.38 -6.95
CA ARG A 195 14.62 -12.43 -6.28
C ARG A 195 14.94 -13.58 -7.25
N HIS A 196 15.94 -14.38 -6.90
CA HIS A 196 16.28 -15.59 -7.65
C HIS A 196 16.42 -16.78 -6.70
N PRO A 197 15.97 -18.01 -7.12
CA PRO A 197 16.11 -19.22 -6.30
C PRO A 197 17.57 -19.62 -6.03
N ASP A 198 18.46 -19.37 -7.02
CA ASP A 198 19.89 -19.57 -6.86
C ASP A 198 20.48 -18.43 -6.01
N PRO A 199 21.12 -18.74 -4.86
CA PRO A 199 21.60 -17.72 -3.92
C PRO A 199 22.73 -16.85 -4.48
N ASP A 200 23.57 -17.35 -5.40
CA ASP A 200 24.67 -16.58 -6.00
C ASP A 200 24.12 -15.54 -6.98
N ILE A 201 23.17 -15.94 -7.81
CA ILE A 201 22.46 -15.02 -8.74
C ILE A 201 21.63 -14.01 -7.95
N ASP A 202 20.98 -14.41 -6.85
CA ASP A 202 20.21 -13.51 -5.99
C ASP A 202 21.09 -12.46 -5.33
N ALA A 203 22.27 -12.86 -4.83
CA ALA A 203 23.26 -11.95 -4.27
C ALA A 203 23.84 -10.99 -5.33
N GLU A 204 24.02 -11.43 -6.57
CA GLU A 204 24.46 -10.55 -7.68
C GLU A 204 23.39 -9.52 -8.01
N ARG A 205 22.12 -9.92 -8.18
CA ARG A 205 21.00 -9.00 -8.42
C ARG A 205 20.86 -7.94 -7.34
N SER A 206 21.05 -8.32 -6.06
CA SER A 206 20.99 -7.37 -4.96
C SER A 206 22.13 -6.32 -5.03
N ARG A 207 23.35 -6.74 -5.40
CA ARG A 207 24.50 -5.84 -5.59
C ARG A 207 24.32 -4.91 -6.80
N GLU A 208 23.79 -5.44 -7.90
CA GLU A 208 23.44 -4.67 -9.08
C GLU A 208 22.39 -3.60 -8.77
N LEU A 209 21.33 -3.96 -8.03
CA LEU A 209 20.30 -3.02 -7.59
C LEU A 209 20.91 -1.87 -6.78
N LEU A 210 21.77 -2.18 -5.82
CA LEU A 210 22.41 -1.17 -4.96
C LEU A 210 23.34 -0.23 -5.75
N SER A 211 24.00 -0.72 -6.81
CA SER A 211 24.89 0.06 -7.67
C SER A 211 24.19 0.72 -8.87
N SER A 212 22.94 0.36 -9.16
CA SER A 212 22.19 0.84 -10.32
C SER A 212 21.94 2.35 -10.25
N THR A 213 22.51 3.10 -11.20
CA THR A 213 22.28 4.54 -11.32
C THR A 213 20.79 4.87 -11.54
N LYS A 214 20.08 4.07 -12.37
CA LYS A 214 18.63 4.22 -12.60
C LYS A 214 17.84 4.11 -11.29
N ASN A 215 18.04 2.99 -10.57
CA ASN A 215 17.25 2.71 -9.34
C ASN A 215 17.60 3.70 -8.22
N ARG A 216 18.86 4.11 -8.11
CA ARG A 216 19.28 5.14 -7.13
C ARG A 216 18.67 6.50 -7.45
N ALA A 217 18.61 6.90 -8.73
CA ALA A 217 17.95 8.15 -9.13
C ALA A 217 16.44 8.09 -8.85
N GLU A 218 15.78 6.98 -9.13
CA GLU A 218 14.38 6.76 -8.78
C GLU A 218 14.14 6.90 -7.29
N HIS A 219 15.01 6.29 -6.47
CA HIS A 219 14.92 6.36 -5.02
C HIS A 219 15.17 7.78 -4.50
N ALA A 220 16.14 8.50 -5.07
CA ALA A 220 16.46 9.87 -4.67
C ALA A 220 15.26 10.81 -4.82
N PHE A 221 14.45 10.69 -5.88
CA PHE A 221 13.22 11.48 -6.03
C PHE A 221 12.28 11.34 -4.82
N VAL A 222 12.16 10.12 -4.28
CA VAL A 222 11.30 9.86 -3.11
C VAL A 222 11.90 10.50 -1.85
N ILE A 223 13.20 10.33 -1.64
CA ILE A 223 13.90 10.83 -0.44
C ILE A 223 13.92 12.35 -0.40
N ASP A 224 14.23 13.01 -1.52
CA ASP A 224 14.26 14.47 -1.61
C ASP A 224 12.87 15.06 -1.38
N TRP A 225 11.82 14.48 -1.99
CA TRP A 225 10.44 14.91 -1.78
C TRP A 225 10.01 14.76 -0.32
N ILE A 226 10.38 13.67 0.36
CA ILE A 226 10.07 13.45 1.78
C ILE A 226 10.82 14.48 2.64
N ARG A 227 12.09 14.74 2.34
CA ARG A 227 12.90 15.76 3.04
C ARG A 227 12.27 17.14 2.96
N ASP A 228 11.79 17.52 1.77
CA ASP A 228 11.13 18.80 1.53
C ASP A 228 9.80 18.92 2.30
N ARG A 229 9.03 17.85 2.44
CA ARG A 229 7.75 17.82 3.14
C ARG A 229 7.90 17.75 4.65
N LEU A 230 8.84 16.95 5.16
CA LEU A 230 9.04 16.78 6.62
C LEU A 230 9.92 17.87 7.23
N GLY A 231 10.83 18.48 6.48
CA GLY A 231 11.74 19.52 6.97
C GLY A 231 11.02 20.67 7.69
N PRO A 232 9.94 21.24 7.16
CA PRO A 232 9.17 22.30 7.83
C PRO A 232 8.50 21.86 9.13
N VAL A 233 8.05 20.61 9.25
CA VAL A 233 7.28 20.10 10.41
C VAL A 233 8.17 19.43 11.47
N CYS A 234 9.41 19.10 11.14
CA CYS A 234 10.37 18.51 12.06
C CYS A 234 11.37 19.54 12.59
N ALA A 235 11.65 19.49 13.89
CA ALA A 235 12.74 20.25 14.49
C ALA A 235 14.11 19.65 14.16
N GLU A 236 14.15 18.34 14.04
CA GLU A 236 15.30 17.55 13.64
C GLU A 236 14.83 16.49 12.64
N LEU A 237 15.60 16.29 11.58
CA LEU A 237 15.33 15.28 10.57
C LEU A 237 16.65 14.58 10.18
N THR A 238 16.72 13.29 10.41
CA THR A 238 17.85 12.43 10.06
C THR A 238 17.51 11.61 8.84
N VAL A 239 18.24 11.81 7.78
CA VAL A 239 18.14 11.07 6.51
C VAL A 239 19.52 10.53 6.18
N PRO A 240 19.73 9.21 6.12
CA PRO A 240 21.01 8.61 5.72
C PRO A 240 21.45 9.04 4.30
N ASP A 241 22.76 9.07 4.07
CA ASP A 241 23.34 9.49 2.77
C ASP A 241 23.08 8.51 1.61
N GLY A 242 22.65 7.29 1.91
CA GLY A 242 22.36 6.28 0.89
C GLY A 242 21.36 5.23 1.35
N PRO A 243 20.76 4.51 0.39
CA PRO A 243 19.80 3.45 0.69
C PRO A 243 20.50 2.17 1.19
N GLU A 244 19.77 1.41 1.97
CA GLU A 244 20.05 0.01 2.33
C GLU A 244 19.22 -0.95 1.46
N LEU A 245 19.64 -2.22 1.42
CA LEU A 245 18.86 -3.29 0.77
C LEU A 245 17.92 -3.94 1.77
N ILE A 246 16.66 -4.04 1.37
CA ILE A 246 15.70 -4.92 2.06
C ILE A 246 15.06 -5.89 1.06
N ASN A 247 14.50 -6.98 1.55
CA ASN A 247 13.86 -7.97 0.69
C ASN A 247 12.49 -8.40 1.21
N THR A 248 11.64 -8.74 0.25
CA THR A 248 10.46 -9.59 0.42
C THR A 248 10.77 -11.00 -0.08
N SER A 249 9.76 -11.87 -0.14
CA SER A 249 9.89 -13.20 -0.75
C SER A 249 10.19 -13.13 -2.26
N GLU A 250 9.67 -12.13 -2.97
CA GLU A 250 9.70 -12.03 -4.42
C GLU A 250 10.70 -11.01 -4.97
N VAL A 251 11.02 -9.98 -4.18
CA VAL A 251 11.81 -8.84 -4.69
C VAL A 251 12.77 -8.26 -3.64
N TRP A 252 13.87 -7.67 -4.14
CA TRP A 252 14.74 -6.74 -3.43
C TRP A 252 14.24 -5.31 -3.63
N HIS A 253 14.42 -4.46 -2.61
CA HIS A 253 14.15 -3.02 -2.68
C HIS A 253 15.30 -2.20 -2.11
N LEU A 254 15.47 -0.98 -2.63
CA LEU A 254 16.22 0.06 -1.94
C LEU A 254 15.30 0.71 -0.89
N ALA A 255 15.82 0.92 0.30
CA ALA A 255 15.10 1.50 1.43
C ALA A 255 15.97 2.55 2.14
N THR A 256 15.36 3.61 2.68
CA THR A 256 16.07 4.60 3.50
C THR A 256 15.32 4.81 4.82
N PRO A 257 15.89 4.41 5.98
CA PRO A 257 15.27 4.66 7.28
C PRO A 257 15.40 6.14 7.66
N ILE A 258 14.28 6.84 7.72
CA ILE A 258 14.21 8.26 8.07
C ILE A 258 13.63 8.40 9.47
N ARG A 259 14.19 9.30 10.27
CA ARG A 259 13.72 9.64 11.60
C ARG A 259 13.66 11.16 11.79
N GLY A 260 12.57 11.63 12.36
CA GLY A 260 12.40 13.04 12.72
C GLY A 260 11.88 13.24 14.14
N ARG A 261 12.02 14.46 14.63
CA ARG A 261 11.36 14.95 15.86
C ARG A 261 10.47 16.13 15.49
N LEU A 262 9.18 16.04 15.78
CA LEU A 262 8.20 17.08 15.47
C LEU A 262 8.53 18.41 16.16
N ARG A 263 8.21 19.52 15.49
CA ARG A 263 8.23 20.87 16.09
C ARG A 263 6.99 21.11 16.94
N ASP A 264 5.84 20.67 16.43
CA ASP A 264 4.53 20.80 17.08
C ASP A 264 4.05 19.40 17.53
N PRO A 265 3.98 19.14 18.84
CA PRO A 265 3.44 17.88 19.36
C PRO A 265 1.97 17.65 18.99
N GLY A 266 1.24 18.70 18.55
CA GLY A 266 -0.13 18.58 18.06
C GLY A 266 -0.27 17.98 16.68
N THR A 267 0.82 17.85 15.91
CA THR A 267 0.80 17.19 14.58
C THR A 267 0.56 15.70 14.75
N THR A 268 -0.55 15.18 14.27
CA THR A 268 -0.95 13.78 14.42
C THR A 268 -0.35 12.87 13.35
N ALA A 269 -0.38 11.54 13.57
CA ALA A 269 -0.02 10.56 12.55
C ALA A 269 -0.90 10.66 11.29
N LEU A 270 -2.17 11.04 11.43
CA LEU A 270 -3.08 11.27 10.29
C LEU A 270 -2.69 12.55 9.53
N ASP A 271 -2.32 13.64 10.22
CA ASP A 271 -1.82 14.86 9.55
C ASP A 271 -0.55 14.55 8.73
N LEU A 272 0.36 13.74 9.30
CA LEU A 272 1.57 13.31 8.61
C LEU A 272 1.27 12.39 7.40
N ALA A 273 0.30 11.49 7.53
CA ALA A 273 -0.14 10.67 6.41
C ALA A 273 -0.71 11.53 5.27
N MET A 274 -1.57 12.50 5.57
CA MET A 274 -2.09 13.45 4.57
C MET A 274 -0.99 14.31 3.93
N LEU A 275 0.04 14.70 4.71
CA LEU A 275 1.17 15.48 4.21
C LEU A 275 2.03 14.70 3.22
N LEU A 276 2.21 13.39 3.47
CA LEU A 276 3.10 12.51 2.72
C LEU A 276 2.38 11.67 1.66
N HIS A 277 1.08 11.79 1.50
CA HIS A 277 0.33 10.99 0.55
C HIS A 277 -0.20 11.85 -0.62
N PRO A 278 -0.08 11.35 -1.88
CA PRO A 278 0.67 10.17 -2.32
C PRO A 278 2.18 10.48 -2.47
N THR A 279 3.04 9.52 -2.11
CA THR A 279 4.49 9.68 -2.31
C THR A 279 4.89 9.50 -3.79
N PRO A 280 6.06 9.99 -4.21
CA PRO A 280 6.59 9.68 -5.53
C PRO A 280 6.89 8.19 -5.76
N ALA A 281 6.91 7.37 -4.71
CA ALA A 281 7.07 5.92 -4.82
C ALA A 281 5.85 5.23 -5.45
N VAL A 282 4.66 5.80 -5.30
CA VAL A 282 3.39 5.28 -5.84
C VAL A 282 2.73 6.19 -6.87
N CYS A 283 3.16 7.44 -6.98
CA CYS A 283 2.63 8.45 -7.89
C CYS A 283 3.65 8.85 -8.96
N GLY A 284 4.62 9.67 -8.60
CA GLY A 284 5.66 10.17 -9.50
C GLY A 284 6.21 11.53 -9.09
N THR A 285 6.96 12.18 -9.99
CA THR A 285 7.65 13.45 -9.71
C THR A 285 7.62 14.38 -10.93
N PRO A 286 7.18 15.66 -10.81
CA PRO A 286 6.45 16.24 -9.67
C PRO A 286 5.13 15.53 -9.40
N THR A 287 4.75 15.41 -8.13
CA THR A 287 3.61 14.57 -7.70
C THR A 287 2.30 14.99 -8.34
N ASP A 288 2.03 16.31 -8.42
CA ASP A 288 0.77 16.83 -8.95
C ASP A 288 0.62 16.49 -10.45
N LEU A 289 1.68 16.71 -11.24
CA LEU A 289 1.68 16.39 -12.67
C LEU A 289 1.60 14.88 -12.92
N ALA A 290 2.28 14.09 -12.09
CA ALA A 290 2.21 12.65 -12.18
C ALA A 290 0.81 12.12 -11.86
N LEU A 291 0.14 12.69 -10.84
CA LEU A 291 -1.24 12.34 -10.50
C LEU A 291 -2.20 12.63 -11.65
N GLU A 292 -2.10 13.80 -12.27
CA GLU A 292 -2.91 14.15 -13.46
C GLU A 292 -2.67 13.17 -14.60
N THR A 293 -1.39 12.88 -14.91
CA THR A 293 -1.02 11.91 -15.96
C THR A 293 -1.60 10.52 -15.68
N ILE A 294 -1.58 10.06 -14.42
CA ILE A 294 -2.13 8.77 -14.01
C ILE A 294 -3.66 8.75 -14.18
N VAL A 295 -4.34 9.78 -13.69
CA VAL A 295 -5.81 9.88 -13.76
C VAL A 295 -6.31 9.92 -15.20
N GLU A 296 -5.54 10.53 -16.11
CA GLU A 296 -5.88 10.56 -17.56
C GLU A 296 -5.60 9.23 -18.27
N ALA A 297 -4.55 8.50 -17.84
CA ALA A 297 -4.04 7.32 -18.55
C ALA A 297 -4.55 5.98 -18.00
N GLU A 298 -5.11 5.95 -16.80
CA GLU A 298 -5.47 4.72 -16.10
C GLU A 298 -6.92 4.72 -15.63
N GLU A 299 -7.44 3.51 -15.38
CA GLU A 299 -8.66 3.38 -14.60
C GLU A 299 -8.44 3.82 -13.15
N ASP A 300 -9.53 4.19 -12.46
CA ASP A 300 -9.48 4.56 -11.05
C ASP A 300 -8.80 3.46 -10.21
N ARG A 301 -7.73 3.84 -9.53
CA ARG A 301 -6.97 2.96 -8.62
C ARG A 301 -7.68 2.69 -7.30
N GLY A 302 -8.73 3.46 -6.98
CA GLY A 302 -9.40 3.40 -5.71
C GLY A 302 -8.40 3.61 -4.56
N PHE A 303 -8.19 2.59 -3.77
CA PHE A 303 -7.26 2.63 -2.62
C PHE A 303 -5.86 2.07 -2.92
N TYR A 304 -5.61 1.48 -4.08
CA TYR A 304 -4.27 1.02 -4.46
C TYR A 304 -3.31 2.20 -4.64
N GLY A 305 -2.19 2.18 -3.92
CA GLY A 305 -1.24 3.29 -3.84
C GLY A 305 -1.68 4.38 -2.85
N GLY A 306 -2.79 4.18 -2.15
CA GLY A 306 -3.27 4.97 -1.03
C GLY A 306 -2.53 4.65 0.26
N ALA A 307 -3.17 4.92 1.41
CA ALA A 307 -2.61 4.58 2.71
C ALA A 307 -3.65 3.90 3.61
N VAL A 308 -3.21 2.96 4.44
CA VAL A 308 -4.03 2.27 5.45
C VAL A 308 -3.40 2.48 6.81
N GLY A 309 -4.20 2.82 7.83
CA GLY A 309 -3.61 3.04 9.14
C GLY A 309 -4.59 3.44 10.22
N TRP A 310 -4.01 3.93 11.30
CA TRP A 310 -4.73 4.37 12.49
C TRP A 310 -4.05 5.58 13.13
N CYS A 311 -4.82 6.34 13.90
CA CYS A 311 -4.34 7.43 14.72
C CYS A 311 -5.18 7.52 16.00
N ASP A 312 -4.54 7.53 17.18
CA ASP A 312 -5.22 7.65 18.47
C ASP A 312 -5.39 9.11 18.93
N ALA A 313 -6.12 9.30 20.04
CA ALA A 313 -6.39 10.61 20.64
C ALA A 313 -5.14 11.38 21.09
N ARG A 314 -3.98 10.71 21.24
CA ARG A 314 -2.70 11.35 21.55
C ARG A 314 -1.99 11.83 20.30
N GLY A 315 -2.54 11.50 19.13
CA GLY A 315 -1.95 11.71 17.81
C GLY A 315 -0.95 10.62 17.40
N ASP A 316 -0.72 9.59 18.24
CA ASP A 316 0.13 8.46 17.90
C ASP A 316 -0.56 7.56 16.86
N GLY A 317 0.21 6.95 15.98
CA GLY A 317 -0.36 6.10 14.96
C GLY A 317 0.64 5.64 13.91
N GLU A 318 0.17 4.73 13.06
CA GLU A 318 0.93 4.19 11.95
C GLU A 318 0.07 4.12 10.69
N TRP A 319 0.67 4.53 9.57
CA TRP A 319 0.08 4.45 8.24
C TRP A 319 1.02 3.68 7.32
N VAL A 320 0.51 2.71 6.60
CA VAL A 320 1.25 1.91 5.62
C VAL A 320 0.76 2.23 4.22
N VAL A 321 1.63 2.11 3.22
CA VAL A 321 1.25 2.31 1.82
C VAL A 321 0.40 1.14 1.34
N ALA A 322 -0.76 1.41 0.76
CA ALA A 322 -1.69 0.39 0.26
C ALA A 322 -1.21 -0.21 -1.07
N ILE A 323 -0.19 -1.04 -1.02
CA ILE A 323 0.34 -1.82 -2.14
C ILE A 323 0.32 -3.31 -1.81
N ARG A 324 0.53 -4.18 -2.81
CA ARG A 324 0.37 -5.63 -2.66
C ARG A 324 -1.01 -5.96 -2.06
N CYS A 325 -2.04 -5.33 -2.63
CA CYS A 325 -3.41 -5.39 -2.12
C CYS A 325 -4.41 -5.65 -3.24
N ALA A 326 -5.59 -6.06 -2.84
CA ALA A 326 -6.77 -6.18 -3.69
C ALA A 326 -7.99 -5.62 -2.99
N GLU A 327 -8.96 -5.23 -3.80
CA GLU A 327 -10.33 -5.03 -3.35
C GLU A 327 -11.13 -6.32 -3.56
N LEU A 328 -11.82 -6.71 -2.51
CA LEU A 328 -12.82 -7.78 -2.54
C LEU A 328 -14.20 -7.16 -2.73
N SER A 329 -14.98 -7.70 -3.65
CA SER A 329 -16.37 -7.24 -3.89
C SER A 329 -17.28 -7.48 -2.69
N ALA A 330 -18.38 -6.76 -2.64
CA ALA A 330 -19.36 -6.85 -1.54
C ALA A 330 -19.93 -8.26 -1.33
N ASP A 331 -20.07 -9.06 -2.38
CA ASP A 331 -20.49 -10.47 -2.30
C ASP A 331 -19.33 -11.44 -1.99
N GLY A 332 -18.09 -10.95 -1.98
CA GLY A 332 -16.89 -11.73 -1.73
C GLY A 332 -16.41 -12.58 -2.90
N HIS A 333 -17.08 -12.57 -4.05
CA HIS A 333 -16.70 -13.39 -5.20
C HIS A 333 -15.72 -12.68 -6.17
N GLY A 334 -15.74 -11.36 -6.21
CA GLY A 334 -14.85 -10.57 -7.05
C GLY A 334 -13.57 -10.16 -6.33
N VAL A 335 -12.45 -10.22 -7.05
CA VAL A 335 -11.13 -9.76 -6.60
C VAL A 335 -10.56 -8.82 -7.65
N ARG A 336 -10.17 -7.61 -7.26
CA ARG A 336 -9.40 -6.70 -8.11
C ARG A 336 -8.04 -6.44 -7.48
N ALA A 337 -7.02 -7.10 -8.02
CA ALA A 337 -5.63 -7.00 -7.58
C ALA A 337 -4.87 -5.94 -8.40
N PHE A 338 -3.83 -5.31 -7.81
CA PHE A 338 -3.07 -4.25 -8.46
C PHE A 338 -1.56 -4.47 -8.37
N GLY A 339 -0.85 -4.03 -9.42
CA GLY A 339 0.60 -3.97 -9.46
C GLY A 339 1.07 -2.75 -10.25
N GLY A 340 2.10 -2.06 -9.79
CA GLY A 340 2.65 -0.88 -10.46
C GLY A 340 4.17 -0.83 -10.39
N GLY A 341 4.78 -0.15 -11.35
CA GLY A 341 6.21 0.09 -11.47
C GLY A 341 6.52 1.56 -11.74
N GLY A 342 7.65 2.05 -11.24
CA GLY A 342 8.11 3.43 -11.45
C GLY A 342 8.75 3.60 -12.81
N ILE A 343 8.13 4.37 -13.70
CA ILE A 343 8.62 4.65 -15.04
C ILE A 343 9.44 5.93 -15.03
N VAL A 344 10.65 5.84 -15.57
CA VAL A 344 11.57 6.96 -15.83
C VAL A 344 12.04 6.91 -17.28
N ALA A 345 12.73 7.95 -17.76
CA ALA A 345 13.22 8.02 -19.14
C ALA A 345 14.08 6.81 -19.58
N ALA A 346 14.75 6.15 -18.63
CA ALA A 346 15.60 4.97 -18.89
C ALA A 346 14.90 3.63 -18.69
N SER A 347 13.56 3.62 -18.49
CA SER A 347 12.79 2.39 -18.29
C SER A 347 12.64 1.60 -19.60
N ASP A 348 12.73 0.26 -19.49
CA ASP A 348 12.41 -0.66 -20.57
C ASP A 348 11.00 -1.24 -20.39
N PRO A 349 10.09 -1.08 -21.36
CA PRO A 349 8.68 -1.46 -21.21
C PRO A 349 8.42 -2.93 -20.88
N ARG A 350 9.28 -3.85 -21.35
CA ARG A 350 9.14 -5.29 -21.04
C ARG A 350 9.59 -5.60 -19.62
N THR A 351 10.71 -5.02 -19.21
CA THR A 351 11.20 -5.12 -17.83
C THR A 351 10.17 -4.59 -16.83
N GLU A 352 9.50 -3.46 -17.14
CA GLU A 352 8.46 -2.88 -16.28
C GLU A 352 7.19 -3.76 -16.22
N LEU A 353 6.83 -4.44 -17.33
CA LEU A 353 5.78 -5.46 -17.32
C LEU A 353 6.12 -6.63 -16.39
N ASP A 354 7.36 -7.13 -16.46
CA ASP A 354 7.84 -8.24 -15.63
C ASP A 354 7.84 -7.84 -14.14
N GLU A 355 8.23 -6.60 -13.82
CA GLU A 355 8.20 -6.06 -12.46
C GLU A 355 6.78 -6.01 -11.90
N THR A 356 5.82 -5.47 -12.65
CA THR A 356 4.41 -5.42 -12.21
C THR A 356 3.83 -6.83 -12.05
N THR A 357 4.19 -7.76 -12.92
CA THR A 357 3.80 -9.18 -12.84
C THR A 357 4.34 -9.83 -11.55
N ALA A 358 5.61 -9.61 -11.21
CA ALA A 358 6.20 -10.11 -9.97
C ALA A 358 5.49 -9.55 -8.72
N LYS A 359 5.10 -8.27 -8.76
CA LYS A 359 4.36 -7.62 -7.67
C LYS A 359 2.94 -8.18 -7.51
N LEU A 360 2.23 -8.49 -8.60
CA LEU A 360 0.92 -9.15 -8.56
C LEU A 360 1.02 -10.55 -7.96
N ARG A 361 2.07 -11.31 -8.24
CA ARG A 361 2.28 -12.66 -7.69
C ARG A 361 2.35 -12.68 -6.16
N THR A 362 2.80 -11.60 -5.52
CA THR A 362 2.81 -11.47 -4.05
C THR A 362 1.41 -11.67 -3.48
N LEU A 363 0.42 -10.96 -4.01
CA LEU A 363 -0.96 -11.06 -3.56
C LEU A 363 -1.63 -12.36 -4.00
N LEU A 364 -1.49 -12.71 -5.29
CA LEU A 364 -2.13 -13.90 -5.86
C LEU A 364 -1.64 -15.18 -5.17
N GLY A 365 -0.37 -15.23 -4.77
CA GLY A 365 0.16 -16.35 -3.99
C GLY A 365 -0.52 -16.51 -2.63
N GLY A 366 -0.95 -15.42 -1.98
CA GLY A 366 -1.75 -15.46 -0.76
C GLY A 366 -3.20 -15.91 -0.98
N LEU A 367 -3.69 -15.77 -2.21
CA LEU A 367 -5.01 -16.27 -2.65
C LEU A 367 -4.93 -17.68 -3.28
N HIS A 368 -3.74 -18.31 -3.27
CA HIS A 368 -3.47 -19.60 -3.97
C HIS A 368 -3.84 -19.56 -5.45
N CYS A 369 -3.74 -18.39 -6.09
CA CYS A 369 -4.07 -18.17 -7.49
C CYS A 369 -2.80 -17.97 -8.31
N GLU A 370 -2.69 -18.63 -9.46
CA GLU A 370 -1.58 -18.47 -10.39
C GLU A 370 -1.95 -17.54 -11.54
N LEU A 371 -0.99 -16.73 -11.98
CA LEU A 371 -1.13 -16.00 -13.23
C LEU A 371 -1.08 -16.99 -14.40
N PRO A 372 -1.99 -16.88 -15.38
CA PRO A 372 -1.84 -17.62 -16.63
C PRO A 372 -0.50 -17.26 -17.28
N GLY A 373 0.22 -18.26 -17.77
CA GLY A 373 1.54 -18.13 -18.36
C GLY A 373 1.56 -17.33 -19.67
#